data_130d0c58a34bf5b9dbd46a00c79c68ec
#
_entry.id   130d0c58a34bf5b9dbd46a00c79c68ec
#
_cell.length_a   1.000
_cell.length_b   1.000
_cell.length_c   1.000
_cell.angle_alpha   90.00
_cell.angle_beta   90.00
_cell.angle_gamma   90.00
#
_symmetry.space_group_name_H-M   'P 1'
#
loop_
_entity.id
_entity.type
_entity.pdbx_description
1 polymer ?
#
loop_
_entity_poly.entity_id
_entity_poly.type
_entity_poly.pdbx_seq_one_letter_code
_entity_poly.pdbx_strand_id
1 'polypeptide(L)'
;ARGYAKKDGLIKFEGCYHGHSDALLIKAGSGATTYGNASSSGVPQDVVKNTYLAVYNDIESVKAIFENNKDKIGVVIIEPIAGNMGLVPADKKFLRELRALCDKFGAVLILDEVMSGFRASRLGSYPFHEVDADLITFGKVIGGGMNVAAFGGKAEIMDCLSPEGAVYQAGTLSGNPVAMSAGIACLLYTSPSPRD
;
A
#
# COMPACT_ATOMS: atom_id res chain seq x y z
N ALA A 1 -4.85 4.17 -8.26
CA ALA A 1 -4.47 2.85 -8.81
C ALA A 1 -5.61 2.23 -9.65
N ARG A 2 -6.76 1.89 -9.06
CA ARG A 2 -7.89 1.25 -9.80
C ARG A 2 -8.35 2.07 -11.01
N GLY A 3 -8.46 3.40 -10.87
CA GLY A 3 -8.85 4.29 -11.98
C GLY A 3 -7.87 4.25 -13.16
N TYR A 4 -6.57 4.14 -12.88
CA TYR A 4 -5.52 3.98 -13.88
C TYR A 4 -5.56 2.58 -14.53
N ALA A 5 -5.55 1.54 -13.71
CA ALA A 5 -5.54 0.16 -14.17
C ALA A 5 -6.84 -0.27 -14.88
N LYS A 6 -7.95 0.47 -14.70
CA LYS A 6 -9.30 0.16 -15.20
C LYS A 6 -9.74 -1.26 -14.84
N LYS A 7 -9.35 -1.72 -13.66
CA LYS A 7 -9.67 -3.03 -13.09
C LYS A 7 -10.04 -2.87 -11.61
N ASP A 8 -11.02 -3.65 -11.15
CA ASP A 8 -11.58 -3.52 -9.80
C ASP A 8 -10.80 -4.31 -8.73
N GLY A 9 -10.15 -5.39 -9.13
CA GLY A 9 -9.50 -6.33 -8.22
C GLY A 9 -8.24 -5.76 -7.57
N LEU A 10 -8.12 -5.99 -6.27
CA LEU A 10 -6.97 -5.60 -5.47
C LEU A 10 -6.47 -6.80 -4.67
N ILE A 11 -5.16 -7.04 -4.68
CA ILE A 11 -4.49 -8.00 -3.80
C ILE A 11 -3.90 -7.25 -2.60
N LYS A 12 -4.16 -7.74 -1.40
CA LYS A 12 -3.44 -7.38 -0.17
C LYS A 12 -2.92 -8.64 0.52
N PHE A 13 -2.16 -8.49 1.58
CA PHE A 13 -1.50 -9.61 2.28
C PHE A 13 -2.03 -9.81 3.69
N GLU A 14 -2.08 -11.06 4.15
CA GLU A 14 -2.38 -11.38 5.53
C GLU A 14 -1.40 -10.68 6.47
N GLY A 15 -1.91 -10.16 7.59
CA GLY A 15 -1.11 -9.43 8.57
C GLY A 15 -0.81 -7.98 8.21
N CYS A 16 -0.91 -7.57 6.94
CA CYS A 16 -0.76 -6.17 6.53
C CYS A 16 -1.99 -5.33 6.85
N TYR A 17 -1.76 -4.09 7.31
CA TYR A 17 -2.79 -3.12 7.63
C TYR A 17 -2.63 -1.85 6.79
N HIS A 18 -3.69 -1.45 6.11
CA HIS A 18 -3.70 -0.32 5.18
C HIS A 18 -4.79 0.71 5.51
N GLY A 19 -4.99 0.98 6.78
CA GLY A 19 -6.04 1.88 7.24
C GLY A 19 -7.43 1.21 7.34
N HIS A 20 -8.44 2.02 7.63
CA HIS A 20 -9.81 1.53 7.91
C HIS A 20 -10.78 1.66 6.74
N SER A 21 -10.28 1.79 5.51
CA SER A 21 -11.17 1.73 4.33
C SER A 21 -11.83 0.36 4.25
N ASP A 22 -13.15 0.33 4.11
CA ASP A 22 -13.95 -0.89 4.10
C ASP A 22 -13.41 -1.96 3.15
N ALA A 23 -13.00 -1.56 1.94
CA ALA A 23 -12.43 -2.48 0.94
C ALA A 23 -11.13 -3.17 1.39
N LEU A 24 -10.44 -2.65 2.40
CA LEU A 24 -9.18 -3.19 2.92
C LEU A 24 -9.35 -3.94 4.24
N LEU A 25 -10.55 -3.92 4.82
CA LEU A 25 -10.87 -4.61 6.08
C LEU A 25 -11.33 -6.04 5.81
N ILE A 26 -10.40 -6.89 5.35
CA ILE A 26 -10.61 -8.30 5.11
C ILE A 26 -9.65 -9.16 5.93
N LYS A 27 -10.10 -10.39 6.22
CA LYS A 27 -9.30 -11.45 6.85
C LYS A 27 -9.45 -12.75 6.08
N ALA A 28 -8.56 -13.71 6.31
CA ALA A 28 -8.66 -15.03 5.74
C ALA A 28 -10.03 -15.66 6.01
N GLY A 29 -10.63 -16.23 4.98
CA GLY A 29 -11.83 -17.05 5.12
C GLY A 29 -11.49 -18.48 5.57
N SER A 30 -12.48 -19.19 6.12
CA SER A 30 -12.35 -20.61 6.38
C SER A 30 -12.48 -21.40 5.07
N GLY A 31 -11.36 -21.90 4.54
CA GLY A 31 -11.34 -22.74 3.35
C GLY A 31 -10.48 -22.17 2.21
N ALA A 32 -10.31 -22.97 1.14
CA ALA A 32 -9.46 -22.67 -0.03
C ALA A 32 -9.98 -21.54 -0.94
N THR A 33 -10.88 -20.69 -0.46
CA THR A 33 -11.37 -19.54 -1.22
C THR A 33 -10.44 -18.35 -1.04
N THR A 34 -9.90 -17.88 -2.13
CA THR A 34 -9.04 -16.69 -2.27
C THR A 34 -9.74 -15.38 -1.89
N TYR A 35 -11.03 -15.41 -1.58
CA TYR A 35 -11.80 -14.24 -1.15
C TYR A 35 -11.77 -14.11 0.37
N GLY A 36 -11.33 -12.95 0.86
CA GLY A 36 -11.41 -12.62 2.29
C GLY A 36 -12.85 -12.35 2.73
N ASN A 37 -13.12 -12.64 4.00
CA ASN A 37 -14.34 -12.17 4.66
C ASN A 37 -14.09 -10.81 5.30
N ALA A 38 -15.13 -9.97 5.39
CA ALA A 38 -15.05 -8.72 6.13
C ALA A 38 -14.54 -8.97 7.56
N SER A 39 -13.52 -8.21 7.96
CA SER A 39 -12.89 -8.32 9.29
C SER A 39 -13.53 -7.42 10.34
N SER A 40 -14.43 -6.54 9.92
CA SER A 40 -15.14 -5.60 10.79
C SER A 40 -16.64 -5.73 10.62
N SER A 41 -17.37 -5.64 11.74
CA SER A 41 -18.82 -5.53 11.70
C SER A 41 -19.26 -4.28 10.95
N GLY A 42 -20.30 -4.39 10.14
CA GLY A 42 -20.85 -3.28 9.37
C GLY A 42 -20.23 -3.09 7.97
N VAL A 43 -19.14 -3.79 7.64
CA VAL A 43 -18.59 -3.80 6.29
C VAL A 43 -19.39 -4.76 5.42
N PRO A 44 -20.08 -4.27 4.37
CA PRO A 44 -20.86 -5.12 3.47
C PRO A 44 -19.93 -6.06 2.66
N GLN A 45 -20.37 -7.30 2.44
CA GLN A 45 -19.60 -8.28 1.67
C GLN A 45 -19.35 -7.80 0.23
N ASP A 46 -20.26 -7.06 -0.35
CA ASP A 46 -20.11 -6.49 -1.69
C ASP A 46 -18.97 -5.48 -1.82
N VAL A 47 -18.59 -4.81 -0.74
CA VAL A 47 -17.46 -3.86 -0.74
C VAL A 47 -16.13 -4.59 -0.79
N VAL A 48 -16.03 -5.77 -0.18
CA VAL A 48 -14.79 -6.56 -0.11
C VAL A 48 -14.66 -7.62 -1.19
N LYS A 49 -15.69 -7.86 -2.00
CA LYS A 49 -15.72 -8.94 -3.02
C LYS A 49 -14.60 -8.88 -4.07
N ASN A 50 -14.05 -7.68 -4.30
CA ASN A 50 -12.96 -7.47 -5.26
C ASN A 50 -11.58 -7.36 -4.56
N THR A 51 -11.51 -7.69 -3.27
CA THR A 51 -10.26 -7.69 -2.52
C THR A 51 -9.83 -9.12 -2.24
N TYR A 52 -8.66 -9.47 -2.73
CA TYR A 52 -8.07 -10.80 -2.65
C TYR A 52 -6.98 -10.81 -1.58
N LEU A 53 -6.91 -11.88 -0.82
CA LEU A 53 -5.95 -12.02 0.27
C LEU A 53 -4.87 -13.04 -0.13
N ALA A 54 -3.62 -12.59 -0.16
CA ALA A 54 -2.45 -13.43 -0.38
C ALA A 54 -1.69 -13.68 0.92
N VAL A 55 -0.90 -14.73 0.97
CA VAL A 55 -0.02 -15.03 2.10
C VAL A 55 1.27 -14.21 1.96
N TYR A 56 1.67 -13.56 3.04
CA TYR A 56 2.88 -12.72 3.05
C TYR A 56 4.15 -13.59 2.91
N ASN A 57 5.09 -13.16 2.06
CA ASN A 57 6.29 -13.90 1.68
C ASN A 57 6.03 -15.24 0.92
N ASP A 58 4.81 -15.46 0.41
CA ASP A 58 4.48 -16.61 -0.42
C ASP A 58 4.06 -16.14 -1.83
N ILE A 59 4.99 -16.21 -2.78
CA ILE A 59 4.75 -15.77 -4.16
C ILE A 59 3.78 -16.69 -4.91
N GLU A 60 3.69 -17.96 -4.53
CA GLU A 60 2.79 -18.89 -5.19
C GLU A 60 1.33 -18.57 -4.89
N SER A 61 1.04 -18.05 -3.68
CA SER A 61 -0.29 -17.56 -3.34
C SER A 61 -0.71 -16.38 -4.25
N VAL A 62 0.23 -15.49 -4.56
CA VAL A 62 -0.01 -14.34 -5.45
C VAL A 62 -0.20 -14.80 -6.90
N LYS A 63 0.64 -15.72 -7.39
CA LYS A 63 0.52 -16.30 -8.74
C LYS A 63 -0.85 -16.93 -8.94
N ALA A 64 -1.29 -17.74 -7.98
CA ALA A 64 -2.59 -18.40 -8.04
C ALA A 64 -3.74 -17.39 -8.14
N ILE A 65 -3.69 -16.27 -7.41
CA ILE A 65 -4.71 -15.22 -7.49
C ILE A 65 -4.70 -14.58 -8.89
N PHE A 66 -3.53 -14.21 -9.42
CA PHE A 66 -3.43 -13.62 -10.76
C PHE A 66 -3.92 -14.57 -11.84
N GLU A 67 -3.53 -15.84 -11.79
CA GLU A 67 -3.91 -16.84 -12.81
C GLU A 67 -5.41 -17.12 -12.84
N ASN A 68 -6.03 -17.19 -11.67
CA ASN A 68 -7.47 -17.42 -11.55
C ASN A 68 -8.32 -16.15 -11.86
N ASN A 69 -7.70 -14.97 -11.89
CA ASN A 69 -8.39 -13.68 -12.02
C ASN A 69 -7.68 -12.73 -12.99
N LYS A 70 -7.13 -13.24 -14.10
CA LYS A 70 -6.19 -12.52 -15.01
C LYS A 70 -6.62 -11.10 -15.39
N ASP A 71 -7.89 -10.91 -15.70
CA ASP A 71 -8.39 -9.63 -16.21
C ASP A 71 -9.01 -8.75 -15.12
N LYS A 72 -9.07 -9.22 -13.89
CA LYS A 72 -9.73 -8.52 -12.78
C LYS A 72 -8.76 -7.75 -11.90
N ILE A 73 -7.54 -8.28 -11.70
CA ILE A 73 -6.57 -7.69 -10.77
C ILE A 73 -5.86 -6.50 -11.40
N GLY A 74 -6.04 -5.32 -10.82
CA GLY A 74 -5.39 -4.09 -11.26
C GLY A 74 -4.44 -3.50 -10.24
N VAL A 75 -4.47 -3.96 -8.99
CA VAL A 75 -3.69 -3.37 -7.90
C VAL A 75 -3.16 -4.44 -6.97
N VAL A 76 -1.93 -4.25 -6.52
CA VAL A 76 -1.34 -4.97 -5.38
C VAL A 76 -0.86 -3.95 -4.37
N ILE A 77 -1.23 -4.12 -3.09
CA ILE A 77 -0.76 -3.29 -1.99
C ILE A 77 -0.07 -4.15 -0.94
N ILE A 78 1.10 -3.71 -0.48
CA ILE A 78 1.90 -4.43 0.51
C ILE A 78 2.64 -3.46 1.42
N GLU A 79 2.75 -3.78 2.71
CA GLU A 79 3.75 -3.17 3.59
C GLU A 79 5.11 -3.85 3.34
N PRO A 80 6.15 -3.14 2.90
CA PRO A 80 7.49 -3.77 2.73
C PRO A 80 8.08 -4.24 4.05
N ILE A 81 7.67 -3.64 5.15
CA ILE A 81 7.93 -4.10 6.53
C ILE A 81 6.60 -4.08 7.25
N ALA A 82 5.99 -5.23 7.43
CA ALA A 82 4.67 -5.36 8.02
C ALA A 82 4.72 -5.12 9.53
N GLY A 83 4.30 -3.93 9.95
CA GLY A 83 4.40 -3.48 11.34
C GLY A 83 3.49 -4.26 12.29
N ASN A 84 2.22 -4.44 11.91
CA ASN A 84 1.19 -4.97 12.80
C ASN A 84 1.28 -6.47 13.08
N MET A 85 2.06 -7.22 12.32
CA MET A 85 2.26 -8.66 12.57
C MET A 85 3.63 -8.99 13.20
N GLY A 86 4.23 -8.02 13.90
CA GLY A 86 5.46 -8.22 14.65
C GLY A 86 6.72 -7.72 13.95
N LEU A 87 6.59 -6.70 13.09
CA LEU A 87 7.69 -6.07 12.36
C LEU A 87 8.41 -7.05 11.41
N VAL A 88 7.63 -7.71 10.57
CA VAL A 88 8.13 -8.72 9.62
C VAL A 88 8.50 -8.05 8.29
N PRO A 89 9.77 -8.08 7.87
CA PRO A 89 10.16 -7.60 6.55
C PRO A 89 9.72 -8.58 5.45
N ALA A 90 9.40 -8.02 4.29
CA ALA A 90 9.23 -8.81 3.09
C ALA A 90 10.60 -9.31 2.59
N ASP A 91 10.66 -10.56 2.18
CA ASP A 91 11.86 -11.12 1.57
C ASP A 91 12.20 -10.38 0.27
N LYS A 92 13.47 -10.02 0.08
CA LYS A 92 13.95 -9.30 -1.11
C LYS A 92 13.60 -10.05 -2.41
N LYS A 93 13.72 -11.38 -2.40
CA LYS A 93 13.33 -12.22 -3.54
C LYS A 93 11.82 -12.15 -3.80
N PHE A 94 11.02 -12.26 -2.75
CA PHE A 94 9.56 -12.17 -2.85
C PHE A 94 9.12 -10.83 -3.47
N LEU A 95 9.64 -9.70 -2.98
CA LEU A 95 9.27 -8.39 -3.53
C LEU A 95 9.70 -8.20 -4.99
N ARG A 96 10.86 -8.73 -5.40
CA ARG A 96 11.29 -8.70 -6.80
C ARG A 96 10.37 -9.53 -7.70
N GLU A 97 9.99 -10.72 -7.26
CA GLU A 97 9.05 -11.58 -7.99
C GLU A 97 7.65 -10.97 -8.02
N LEU A 98 7.23 -10.31 -6.94
CA LEU A 98 5.96 -9.57 -6.88
C LEU A 98 5.94 -8.43 -7.89
N ARG A 99 7.02 -7.64 -8.00
CA ARG A 99 7.17 -6.60 -9.02
C ARG A 99 7.05 -7.17 -10.43
N ALA A 100 7.76 -8.25 -10.70
CA ALA A 100 7.73 -8.92 -12.00
C ALA A 100 6.31 -9.45 -12.35
N LEU A 101 5.57 -9.95 -11.37
CA LEU A 101 4.16 -10.34 -11.56
C LEU A 101 3.28 -9.13 -11.86
N CYS A 102 3.43 -8.04 -11.14
CA CYS A 102 2.68 -6.82 -11.41
C CYS A 102 2.94 -6.32 -12.84
N ASP A 103 4.19 -6.31 -13.29
CA ASP A 103 4.56 -5.93 -14.66
C ASP A 103 3.92 -6.87 -15.69
N LYS A 104 4.01 -8.18 -15.46
CA LYS A 104 3.45 -9.20 -16.35
C LYS A 104 1.94 -9.07 -16.55
N PHE A 105 1.20 -8.75 -15.49
CA PHE A 105 -0.27 -8.68 -15.49
C PHE A 105 -0.82 -7.25 -15.64
N GLY A 106 0.05 -6.25 -15.75
CA GLY A 106 -0.32 -4.85 -15.85
C GLY A 106 -1.04 -4.34 -14.58
N ALA A 107 -0.58 -4.76 -13.41
CA ALA A 107 -1.10 -4.33 -12.12
C ALA A 107 -0.20 -3.25 -11.50
N VAL A 108 -0.81 -2.26 -10.86
CA VAL A 108 -0.12 -1.20 -10.10
C VAL A 108 0.37 -1.76 -8.77
N LEU A 109 1.67 -1.69 -8.51
CA LEU A 109 2.26 -2.05 -7.22
C LEU A 109 2.29 -0.82 -6.30
N ILE A 110 1.65 -0.93 -5.14
CA ILE A 110 1.67 0.08 -4.08
C ILE A 110 2.52 -0.44 -2.92
N LEU A 111 3.58 0.28 -2.57
CA LEU A 111 4.29 0.05 -1.31
C LEU A 111 3.71 0.97 -0.22
N ASP A 112 3.17 0.36 0.82
CA ASP A 112 2.66 1.08 1.99
C ASP A 112 3.80 1.32 2.99
N GLU A 113 4.35 2.51 2.93
CA GLU A 113 5.42 2.98 3.79
C GLU A 113 4.90 3.80 5.00
N VAL A 114 3.63 3.69 5.32
CA VAL A 114 3.04 4.43 6.45
C VAL A 114 3.70 4.08 7.79
N MET A 115 4.17 2.83 7.94
CA MET A 115 4.95 2.40 9.11
C MET A 115 6.46 2.56 8.93
N SER A 116 6.99 2.21 7.78
CA SER A 116 8.43 2.08 7.51
C SER A 116 9.08 3.37 6.96
N GLY A 117 8.31 4.18 6.23
CA GLY A 117 8.80 5.41 5.61
C GLY A 117 9.39 6.38 6.63
N PHE A 118 10.61 6.85 6.38
CA PHE A 118 11.41 7.72 7.26
C PHE A 118 11.69 7.15 8.67
N ARG A 119 11.37 5.88 8.90
CA ARG A 119 11.71 5.16 10.13
C ARG A 119 12.79 4.10 9.90
N ALA A 120 12.63 3.29 8.85
CA ALA A 120 13.59 2.26 8.49
C ALA A 120 14.89 2.87 7.94
N SER A 121 14.76 3.89 7.12
CA SER A 121 15.85 4.75 6.64
C SER A 121 15.27 6.07 6.11
N ARG A 122 16.15 7.01 5.71
CA ARG A 122 15.75 8.23 5.00
C ARG A 122 15.04 7.95 3.67
N LEU A 123 15.35 6.82 3.03
CA LEU A 123 14.73 6.33 1.78
C LEU A 123 13.61 5.31 2.05
N GLY A 124 13.03 5.32 3.26
CA GLY A 124 12.04 4.32 3.66
C GLY A 124 12.64 2.92 3.71
N SER A 125 11.90 1.94 3.21
CA SER A 125 12.35 0.54 3.14
C SER A 125 13.19 0.22 1.89
N TYR A 126 13.29 1.15 0.94
CA TYR A 126 13.96 0.90 -0.35
C TYR A 126 15.34 0.25 -0.24
N PRO A 127 16.26 0.68 0.67
CA PRO A 127 17.59 0.07 0.79
C PRO A 127 17.58 -1.42 1.14
N PHE A 128 16.46 -1.92 1.70
CA PHE A 128 16.35 -3.31 2.10
C PHE A 128 15.91 -4.24 0.97
N HIS A 129 15.23 -3.72 -0.07
CA HIS A 129 14.67 -4.55 -1.15
C HIS A 129 15.06 -4.10 -2.56
N GLU A 130 15.33 -2.80 -2.78
CA GLU A 130 15.70 -2.21 -4.08
C GLU A 130 14.65 -2.48 -5.17
N VAL A 131 13.37 -2.40 -4.80
CA VAL A 131 12.24 -2.60 -5.72
C VAL A 131 11.50 -1.28 -5.89
N ASP A 132 11.33 -0.86 -7.14
CA ASP A 132 10.57 0.33 -7.48
C ASP A 132 9.07 0.06 -7.47
N ALA A 133 8.33 0.88 -6.73
CA ALA A 133 6.88 0.87 -6.72
C ALA A 133 6.31 1.77 -7.82
N ASP A 134 5.05 1.52 -8.20
CA ASP A 134 4.31 2.45 -9.05
C ASP A 134 3.72 3.60 -8.22
N LEU A 135 3.29 3.29 -6.98
CA LEU A 135 2.81 4.23 -5.98
C LEU A 135 3.40 3.90 -4.61
N ILE A 136 3.60 4.93 -3.79
CA ILE A 136 4.03 4.81 -2.39
C ILE A 136 3.08 5.62 -1.52
N THR A 137 2.75 5.11 -0.33
CA THR A 137 1.96 5.84 0.66
C THR A 137 2.78 6.11 1.92
N PHE A 138 2.61 7.30 2.48
CA PHE A 138 3.28 7.75 3.70
C PHE A 138 2.26 8.29 4.70
N GLY A 139 2.61 8.24 5.97
CA GLY A 139 1.80 8.77 7.06
C GLY A 139 2.59 8.79 8.36
N LYS A 140 1.88 8.77 9.49
CA LYS A 140 2.47 8.69 10.83
C LYS A 140 3.63 9.68 11.05
N VAL A 141 4.89 9.20 11.01
CA VAL A 141 6.08 9.99 11.34
C VAL A 141 6.22 11.26 10.51
N ILE A 142 5.78 11.25 9.24
CA ILE A 142 5.87 12.44 8.36
C ILE A 142 5.05 13.63 8.88
N GLY A 143 4.13 13.41 9.80
CA GLY A 143 3.31 14.44 10.42
C GLY A 143 3.94 15.07 11.67
N GLY A 144 5.04 14.52 12.20
CA GLY A 144 5.63 15.05 13.44
C GLY A 144 4.66 15.06 14.62
N GLY A 145 3.76 14.08 14.70
CA GLY A 145 2.69 13.99 15.69
C GLY A 145 1.35 14.58 15.25
N MET A 146 1.32 15.30 14.12
CA MET A 146 0.09 15.87 13.55
C MET A 146 -0.46 14.95 12.43
N ASN A 147 -1.73 15.19 12.05
CA ASN A 147 -2.40 14.40 11.03
C ASN A 147 -1.91 14.79 9.62
N VAL A 148 -0.94 14.03 9.11
CA VAL A 148 -0.43 14.16 7.74
C VAL A 148 -0.37 12.78 7.11
N ALA A 149 -0.82 12.69 5.89
CA ALA A 149 -0.61 11.55 5.00
C ALA A 149 -0.28 12.06 3.60
N ALA A 150 0.46 11.25 2.87
CA ALA A 150 0.82 11.55 1.49
C ALA A 150 0.84 10.26 0.68
N PHE A 151 0.60 10.38 -0.60
CA PHE A 151 0.86 9.35 -1.58
C PHE A 151 1.40 9.97 -2.86
N GLY A 152 2.17 9.22 -3.58
CA GLY A 152 2.76 9.66 -4.84
C GLY A 152 3.34 8.49 -5.60
N GLY A 153 3.87 8.76 -6.79
CA GLY A 153 4.48 7.75 -7.64
C GLY A 153 4.60 8.21 -9.09
N LYS A 154 4.44 7.27 -10.02
CA LYS A 154 4.57 7.54 -11.45
C LYS A 154 3.61 8.63 -11.92
N ALA A 155 4.10 9.57 -12.72
CA ALA A 155 3.34 10.73 -13.19
C ALA A 155 2.06 10.32 -13.91
N GLU A 156 2.14 9.34 -14.82
CA GLU A 156 0.98 8.86 -15.56
C GLU A 156 -0.15 8.27 -14.68
N ILE A 157 0.17 7.81 -13.47
CA ILE A 157 -0.83 7.34 -12.50
C ILE A 157 -1.39 8.53 -11.72
N MET A 158 -0.52 9.47 -11.34
CA MET A 158 -0.92 10.65 -10.58
C MET A 158 -1.78 11.61 -11.41
N ASP A 159 -1.53 11.71 -12.70
CA ASP A 159 -2.32 12.51 -13.65
C ASP A 159 -3.78 12.01 -13.81
N CYS A 160 -4.09 10.81 -13.30
CA CYS A 160 -5.49 10.38 -13.20
C CYS A 160 -6.29 11.14 -12.13
N LEU A 161 -5.65 11.88 -11.24
CA LEU A 161 -6.31 12.65 -10.19
C LEU A 161 -6.94 13.94 -10.73
N SER A 162 -8.11 14.28 -10.19
CA SER A 162 -8.74 15.58 -10.44
C SER A 162 -7.83 16.74 -9.97
N PRO A 163 -7.74 17.87 -10.74
CA PRO A 163 -8.56 18.23 -11.91
C PRO A 163 -8.02 17.68 -13.25
N GLU A 164 -6.78 17.16 -13.33
CA GLU A 164 -6.18 16.65 -14.57
C GLU A 164 -6.91 15.38 -15.07
N GLY A 165 -7.27 14.50 -14.14
CA GLY A 165 -7.96 13.25 -14.42
C GLY A 165 -9.32 13.13 -13.73
N ALA A 166 -9.97 11.97 -13.92
CA ALA A 166 -11.32 11.72 -13.43
C ALA A 166 -11.39 11.12 -12.01
N VAL A 167 -10.24 10.82 -11.39
CA VAL A 167 -10.21 10.21 -10.06
C VAL A 167 -10.27 11.30 -9.00
N TYR A 168 -11.38 11.31 -8.24
CA TYR A 168 -11.57 12.28 -7.17
C TYR A 168 -10.77 11.93 -5.92
N GLN A 169 -10.09 12.93 -5.36
CA GLN A 169 -9.44 12.88 -4.06
C GLN A 169 -9.61 14.24 -3.38
N ALA A 170 -9.98 14.24 -2.10
CA ALA A 170 -10.05 15.46 -1.30
C ALA A 170 -9.77 15.15 0.18
N GLY A 171 -9.28 16.16 0.88
CA GLY A 171 -9.09 16.12 2.33
C GLY A 171 -9.13 17.54 2.88
N THR A 172 -10.13 17.84 3.71
CA THR A 172 -10.35 19.18 4.26
C THR A 172 -9.12 19.74 4.98
N LEU A 173 -8.38 18.89 5.68
CA LEU A 173 -7.17 19.27 6.43
C LEU A 173 -5.87 19.08 5.63
N SER A 174 -5.95 18.68 4.36
CA SER A 174 -4.76 18.52 3.52
C SER A 174 -4.01 19.83 3.38
N GLY A 175 -2.70 19.80 3.63
CA GLY A 175 -1.84 20.98 3.54
C GLY A 175 -2.05 22.03 4.64
N ASN A 176 -2.73 21.71 5.76
CA ASN A 176 -2.90 22.69 6.83
C ASN A 176 -1.54 23.13 7.42
N PRO A 177 -1.36 24.41 7.71
CA PRO A 177 -0.02 24.96 8.02
C PRO A 177 0.58 24.39 9.30
N VAL A 178 -0.22 24.03 10.29
CA VAL A 178 0.27 23.47 11.56
C VAL A 178 0.89 22.09 11.31
N ALA A 179 0.18 21.22 10.61
CA ALA A 179 0.67 19.86 10.30
C ALA A 179 1.86 19.90 9.33
N MET A 180 1.87 20.82 8.34
CA MET A 180 3.00 20.99 7.44
C MET A 180 4.25 21.47 8.19
N SER A 181 4.12 22.43 9.09
CA SER A 181 5.25 22.92 9.90
C SER A 181 5.80 21.84 10.84
N ALA A 182 4.93 21.08 11.48
CA ALA A 182 5.34 19.97 12.34
C ALA A 182 6.04 18.85 11.53
N GLY A 183 5.51 18.49 10.37
CA GLY A 183 6.11 17.50 9.47
C GLY A 183 7.48 17.93 8.96
N ILE A 184 7.63 19.17 8.52
CA ILE A 184 8.92 19.72 8.08
C ILE A 184 9.94 19.66 9.22
N ALA A 185 9.58 20.14 10.41
CA ALA A 185 10.46 20.10 11.57
C ALA A 185 10.88 18.67 11.91
N CYS A 186 9.93 17.73 11.90
CA CYS A 186 10.20 16.32 12.15
C CYS A 186 11.19 15.71 11.14
N LEU A 187 10.96 15.93 9.85
CA LEU A 187 11.81 15.35 8.80
C LEU A 187 13.20 15.98 8.76
N LEU A 188 13.33 17.27 9.08
CA LEU A 188 14.63 17.92 9.21
C LEU A 188 15.40 17.44 10.44
N TYR A 189 14.71 17.20 11.55
CA TYR A 189 15.33 16.72 12.79
C TYR A 189 15.78 15.26 12.69
N THR A 190 14.99 14.43 12.05
CA THR A 190 15.28 12.97 11.94
C THR A 190 16.29 12.62 10.85
N SER A 191 16.78 13.60 10.11
CA SER A 191 17.75 13.38 9.04
C SER A 191 18.81 14.50 9.02
N PRO A 192 20.12 14.19 9.20
CA PRO A 192 20.65 12.84 9.46
C PRO A 192 20.54 12.43 10.92
N SER A 193 20.44 11.13 11.17
CA SER A 193 20.64 10.62 12.53
C SER A 193 22.08 10.87 12.98
N PRO A 194 22.32 11.27 14.23
CA PRO A 194 23.69 11.43 14.73
C PRO A 194 24.51 10.13 14.77
N ARG A 195 23.92 9.01 14.37
CA ARG A 195 24.54 7.67 14.34
C ARG A 195 24.75 7.12 12.93
N ASP A 196 24.39 7.86 11.90
CA ASP A 196 24.56 7.45 10.48
C ASP A 196 25.81 8.09 9.87
#